data_c5ffc7d4ef253ef97fe62fd80bfadbfc
#
_entry.id   c5ffc7d4ef253ef97fe62fd80bfadbfc
#
_cell.length_a   1.000
_cell.length_b   1.000
_cell.length_c   1.000
_cell.angle_alpha   90.00
_cell.angle_beta   90.00
_cell.angle_gamma   90.00
#
_symmetry.space_group_name_H-M   'P 1'
#
loop_
_entity.id
_entity.type
_entity.pdbx_description
1 polymer ?
#
loop_
_entity_poly.entity_id
_entity_poly.type
_entity_poly.pdbx_seq_one_letter_code
_entity_poly.pdbx_strand_id
1 'polypeptide(L)'
;MRRPAALLVLLAFSHPAAGEVRYVSVGPELSWRGAESSSRYVSITGEGIWMWDVEANANLSATLGERGGRVLYSDPERGFAPLPGGEALFDGDPTTFFDPDLQEGVERSSTLWVDLGATFRINRVRFFPRLDFRNRNRFLQEFTLSAAQSLDPLADSRRVMFFKAPNENTSPVVDKRFPSEEARVLALEPQVDRAWEIAELEVYSDGTVPVGEYESQPLRAGRPEPVWGRVLYEGGDVSTAPVVVRTRTGPDRSPLLYYLIQGGDVVQYSKVGWENAPPEDRGPVEPNPAWSPWEPVTDGLVRSPPLKRYLQFHVTLTEPGAGLRELRFEYVYPPVARDLAAEIRPLEAGAGVETPFTLSLQVHLDRTGSAAHRDTGFRQLQVRTAAEIGEVQRIRVDDQEVLPFIDVEPGTGFTVNLPRRVVQDGSFLQVEFTATLFHERTRFEVQALDRRTEEGESRVAYQVARPADIDGEPGGGLVVRHGADAALSLISNLRAASPVTTPNADGVNDRLELTFTLLKLMEPVKLTLDIFAVDGRPLVRAWEADHGAGTLTAAWDGLDSSGRRVPPGLYLYELRVHADDGTGRRRGVVELAY
;
A
#
# COMPACT_ATOMS: atom_id res chain seq x y z
N MET A 1 19.46 -26.64 28.57
CA MET A 1 19.69 -25.26 28.11
C MET A 1 20.63 -25.29 26.92
N ARG A 2 20.10 -25.25 25.71
CA ARG A 2 20.88 -25.17 24.46
C ARG A 2 20.51 -23.84 23.79
N ARG A 3 21.49 -22.97 23.63
CA ARG A 3 21.38 -21.71 22.90
C ARG A 3 21.22 -22.03 21.42
N PRO A 4 20.35 -21.37 20.65
CA PRO A 4 20.34 -21.48 19.21
C PRO A 4 21.56 -20.74 18.65
N ALA A 5 22.36 -21.44 17.86
CA ALA A 5 23.45 -20.87 17.08
C ALA A 5 22.86 -20.05 15.94
N ALA A 6 23.20 -18.77 15.89
CA ALA A 6 22.95 -17.93 14.73
C ALA A 6 23.81 -18.45 13.56
N LEU A 7 23.14 -18.94 12.54
CA LEU A 7 23.78 -19.37 11.28
C LEU A 7 24.22 -18.11 10.51
N LEU A 8 25.49 -17.77 10.62
CA LEU A 8 26.13 -16.72 9.83
C LEU A 8 26.40 -17.31 8.43
N VAL A 9 25.55 -17.02 7.45
CA VAL A 9 25.84 -17.35 6.05
C VAL A 9 26.92 -16.38 5.55
N LEU A 10 28.15 -16.87 5.48
CA LEU A 10 29.27 -16.20 4.82
C LEU A 10 29.13 -16.41 3.31
N LEU A 11 28.53 -15.43 2.61
CA LEU A 11 28.63 -15.32 1.16
C LEU A 11 30.02 -14.80 0.78
N ALA A 12 30.69 -15.53 -0.11
CA ALA A 12 32.02 -15.22 -0.63
C ALA A 12 32.03 -13.82 -1.29
N PHE A 13 32.94 -12.96 -0.84
CA PHE A 13 33.06 -11.58 -1.29
C PHE A 13 33.95 -11.51 -2.53
N SER A 14 33.39 -11.38 -3.72
CA SER A 14 34.03 -10.67 -4.81
C SER A 14 33.74 -9.18 -4.63
N HIS A 15 34.77 -8.32 -4.72
CA HIS A 15 34.62 -6.87 -4.54
C HIS A 15 34.00 -6.27 -5.80
N PRO A 16 32.74 -5.80 -5.81
CA PRO A 16 32.21 -5.16 -6.99
C PRO A 16 32.72 -3.73 -7.09
N ALA A 17 33.39 -3.41 -8.17
CA ALA A 17 33.78 -2.05 -8.56
C ALA A 17 32.60 -1.27 -9.20
N ALA A 18 31.48 -1.93 -9.45
CA ALA A 18 30.26 -1.37 -10.02
C ALA A 18 29.12 -1.34 -8.98
N GLY A 19 28.23 -0.38 -9.06
CA GLY A 19 26.98 -0.38 -8.31
C GLY A 19 26.15 -1.61 -8.68
N GLU A 20 25.54 -2.24 -7.69
CA GLU A 20 24.73 -3.46 -7.86
C GLU A 20 23.41 -3.29 -7.13
N VAL A 21 22.32 -3.70 -7.79
CA VAL A 21 21.00 -3.82 -7.16
C VAL A 21 20.99 -5.08 -6.30
N ARG A 22 20.60 -4.92 -5.04
CA ARG A 22 20.47 -5.99 -4.04
C ARG A 22 19.12 -5.88 -3.37
N TYR A 23 18.74 -6.88 -2.60
CA TYR A 23 17.47 -6.87 -1.86
C TYR A 23 17.67 -7.23 -0.40
N VAL A 24 16.69 -6.81 0.40
CA VAL A 24 16.34 -7.41 1.69
C VAL A 24 14.91 -7.89 1.55
N SER A 25 14.66 -9.18 1.77
CA SER A 25 13.32 -9.75 1.65
C SER A 25 12.80 -10.26 2.98
N VAL A 26 11.48 -10.16 3.15
CA VAL A 26 10.71 -10.77 4.24
C VAL A 26 9.68 -11.71 3.60
N GLY A 27 9.65 -12.93 4.09
CA GLY A 27 8.90 -14.06 3.56
C GLY A 27 9.78 -15.31 3.51
N PRO A 28 10.23 -15.77 2.33
CA PRO A 28 11.04 -16.99 2.22
C PRO A 28 12.41 -16.93 2.89
N GLU A 29 13.12 -15.80 2.81
CA GLU A 29 14.48 -15.66 3.37
C GLU A 29 14.48 -15.31 4.85
N LEU A 30 13.71 -14.28 5.23
CA LEU A 30 13.49 -13.89 6.62
C LEU A 30 12.00 -14.05 6.90
N SER A 31 11.63 -15.01 7.77
CA SER A 31 10.23 -15.25 8.04
C SER A 31 9.54 -14.02 8.61
N TRP A 32 8.26 -13.84 8.29
CA TRP A 32 7.44 -12.76 8.82
C TRP A 32 7.46 -12.71 10.35
N ARG A 33 7.39 -13.88 11.01
CA ARG A 33 7.50 -13.98 12.48
C ARG A 33 8.87 -13.55 13.00
N GLY A 34 9.95 -13.86 12.25
CA GLY A 34 11.30 -13.46 12.61
C GLY A 34 11.57 -11.97 12.40
N ALA A 35 10.85 -11.34 11.48
CA ALA A 35 10.94 -9.91 11.18
C ALA A 35 9.95 -9.06 11.99
N GLU A 36 9.06 -9.66 12.77
CA GLU A 36 8.00 -8.95 13.50
C GLU A 36 8.56 -8.10 14.66
N SER A 37 8.12 -6.85 14.74
CA SER A 37 8.22 -5.99 15.92
C SER A 37 6.88 -5.95 16.66
N SER A 38 5.80 -5.75 15.91
CA SER A 38 4.42 -5.79 16.41
C SER A 38 3.45 -6.14 15.29
N SER A 39 2.31 -6.72 15.65
CA SER A 39 1.20 -6.95 14.71
C SER A 39 -0.15 -6.81 15.41
N ARG A 40 -1.18 -6.44 14.65
CA ARG A 40 -2.55 -6.30 15.12
C ARG A 40 -3.50 -6.75 14.02
N TYR A 41 -4.46 -7.62 14.34
CA TYR A 41 -5.45 -8.19 13.40
C TYR A 41 -4.84 -8.89 12.18
N VAL A 42 -3.66 -9.44 12.35
CA VAL A 42 -2.90 -10.14 11.32
C VAL A 42 -2.55 -11.53 11.80
N SER A 43 -2.84 -12.53 10.98
CA SER A 43 -2.35 -13.89 11.15
C SER A 43 -1.00 -14.00 10.45
N ILE A 44 0.02 -14.47 11.18
CA ILE A 44 1.37 -14.69 10.64
C ILE A 44 1.57 -16.19 10.51
N THR A 45 1.64 -16.67 9.27
CA THR A 45 1.83 -18.08 8.92
C THR A 45 3.22 -18.31 8.33
N GLY A 46 3.55 -19.58 8.01
CA GLY A 46 4.76 -19.90 7.24
C GLY A 46 4.72 -19.41 5.79
N GLU A 47 3.53 -19.10 5.27
CA GLU A 47 3.32 -18.66 3.90
C GLU A 47 3.23 -17.13 3.75
N GLY A 48 2.98 -16.39 4.83
CA GLY A 48 2.83 -14.93 4.76
C GLY A 48 2.10 -14.32 5.95
N ILE A 49 1.68 -13.09 5.76
CA ILE A 49 0.79 -12.36 6.67
C ILE A 49 -0.57 -12.15 6.01
N TRP A 50 -1.64 -12.30 6.78
CA TRP A 50 -3.01 -12.20 6.30
C TRP A 50 -3.85 -11.41 7.29
N MET A 51 -4.67 -10.49 6.81
CA MET A 51 -5.67 -9.83 7.65
C MET A 51 -6.67 -10.87 8.15
N TRP A 52 -7.07 -10.75 9.42
CA TRP A 52 -8.12 -11.60 9.95
C TRP A 52 -9.43 -11.40 9.17
N ASP A 53 -10.05 -12.53 8.84
CA ASP A 53 -11.42 -12.58 8.35
C ASP A 53 -12.29 -13.13 9.49
N VAL A 54 -13.22 -12.34 9.98
CA VAL A 54 -14.13 -12.71 11.06
C VAL A 54 -15.56 -12.61 10.54
N GLU A 55 -16.22 -13.75 10.46
CA GLU A 55 -17.60 -13.79 10.01
C GLU A 55 -18.55 -13.08 11.00
N ALA A 56 -19.61 -12.48 10.48
CA ALA A 56 -20.65 -11.91 11.31
C ALA A 56 -21.31 -13.02 12.17
N ASN A 57 -21.48 -12.76 13.45
CA ASN A 57 -21.92 -13.72 14.48
C ASN A 57 -20.94 -14.88 14.75
N ALA A 58 -19.67 -14.75 14.37
CA ALA A 58 -18.65 -15.70 14.83
C ALA A 58 -18.50 -15.61 16.35
N ASN A 59 -18.42 -16.77 17.01
CA ASN A 59 -18.09 -16.84 18.43
C ASN A 59 -16.58 -16.64 18.63
N LEU A 60 -16.21 -15.45 19.08
CA LEU A 60 -14.83 -15.08 19.34
C LEU A 60 -14.21 -15.87 20.49
N SER A 61 -15.02 -16.37 21.43
CA SER A 61 -14.53 -17.13 22.57
C SER A 61 -13.99 -18.50 22.18
N ALA A 62 -14.55 -19.12 21.15
CA ALA A 62 -14.14 -20.47 20.71
C ALA A 62 -12.67 -20.57 20.28
N THR A 63 -12.06 -19.45 19.84
CA THR A 63 -10.65 -19.37 19.41
C THR A 63 -9.84 -18.39 20.26
N LEU A 64 -10.24 -18.19 21.51
CA LEU A 64 -9.64 -17.21 22.42
C LEU A 64 -8.12 -17.42 22.57
N GLY A 65 -7.68 -18.64 22.86
CA GLY A 65 -6.27 -18.97 23.06
C GLY A 65 -5.40 -18.82 21.81
N GLU A 66 -5.94 -19.08 20.64
CA GLU A 66 -5.24 -18.96 19.36
C GLU A 66 -4.80 -17.51 19.04
N ARG A 67 -5.57 -16.55 19.56
CA ARG A 67 -5.30 -15.12 19.41
C ARG A 67 -4.53 -14.49 20.57
N GLY A 68 -4.06 -15.31 21.54
CA GLY A 68 -3.40 -14.83 22.74
C GLY A 68 -4.37 -14.19 23.76
N GLY A 69 -5.68 -14.46 23.61
CA GLY A 69 -6.68 -14.09 24.57
C GLY A 69 -6.59 -14.95 25.84
N ARG A 70 -7.15 -14.44 26.92
CA ARG A 70 -7.06 -15.08 28.24
C ARG A 70 -8.18 -14.64 29.15
N VAL A 71 -8.40 -15.41 30.20
CA VAL A 71 -9.35 -15.07 31.24
C VAL A 71 -8.61 -14.79 32.53
N LEU A 72 -8.99 -13.70 33.17
CA LEU A 72 -8.41 -13.21 34.40
C LEU A 72 -9.51 -12.97 35.42
N TYR A 73 -9.14 -12.86 36.68
CA TYR A 73 -10.02 -12.35 37.75
C TYR A 73 -9.32 -11.25 38.54
N SER A 74 -10.11 -10.42 39.22
CA SER A 74 -9.56 -9.42 40.13
C SER A 74 -9.12 -10.07 41.42
N ASP A 75 -7.83 -10.10 41.67
CA ASP A 75 -7.20 -10.55 42.90
C ASP A 75 -6.90 -9.30 43.77
N PRO A 76 -7.34 -9.26 45.03
CA PRO A 76 -7.11 -8.08 45.89
C PRO A 76 -5.63 -7.75 46.16
N GLU A 77 -4.74 -8.76 46.08
CA GLU A 77 -3.31 -8.59 46.37
C GLU A 77 -2.45 -8.42 45.12
N ARG A 78 -2.86 -9.02 43.99
CA ARG A 78 -2.06 -9.13 42.76
C ARG A 78 -2.63 -8.36 41.58
N GLY A 79 -3.78 -7.72 41.74
CA GLY A 79 -4.49 -7.04 40.65
C GLY A 79 -5.19 -8.04 39.72
N PHE A 80 -4.74 -8.20 38.50
CA PHE A 80 -5.29 -9.20 37.56
C PHE A 80 -4.47 -10.49 37.60
N ALA A 81 -5.10 -11.59 37.96
CA ALA A 81 -4.50 -12.93 37.96
C ALA A 81 -5.21 -13.83 36.94
N PRO A 82 -4.52 -14.83 36.34
CA PRO A 82 -5.16 -15.84 35.51
C PRO A 82 -6.26 -16.56 36.30
N LEU A 83 -7.44 -16.74 35.68
CA LEU A 83 -8.57 -17.43 36.36
C LEU A 83 -8.32 -18.94 36.42
N PRO A 84 -8.17 -19.53 37.60
CA PRO A 84 -8.08 -20.98 37.72
C PRO A 84 -9.35 -21.65 37.19
N GLY A 85 -9.24 -22.70 36.36
CA GLY A 85 -10.38 -23.36 35.72
C GLY A 85 -11.15 -22.52 34.70
N GLY A 86 -10.59 -21.38 34.30
CA GLY A 86 -11.23 -20.45 33.35
C GLY A 86 -11.34 -21.00 31.93
N GLU A 87 -10.58 -22.03 31.57
CA GLU A 87 -10.67 -22.74 30.29
C GLU A 87 -12.05 -23.39 30.08
N ALA A 88 -12.71 -23.84 31.12
CA ALA A 88 -14.05 -24.41 31.04
C ALA A 88 -15.14 -23.42 30.58
N LEU A 89 -14.85 -22.12 30.58
CA LEU A 89 -15.78 -21.10 30.07
C LEU A 89 -15.84 -21.04 28.51
N PHE A 90 -14.89 -21.69 27.82
CA PHE A 90 -14.66 -21.48 26.39
C PHE A 90 -14.28 -22.74 25.61
N ASP A 91 -14.44 -23.92 26.23
CA ASP A 91 -14.03 -25.19 25.63
C ASP A 91 -15.06 -25.80 24.67
N GLY A 92 -16.24 -25.18 24.58
CA GLY A 92 -17.34 -25.61 23.72
C GLY A 92 -18.08 -26.83 24.22
N ASP A 93 -17.80 -27.31 25.47
CA ASP A 93 -18.47 -28.43 26.11
C ASP A 93 -19.43 -27.94 27.22
N PRO A 94 -20.74 -27.91 26.99
CA PRO A 94 -21.70 -27.43 27.96
C PRO A 94 -21.82 -28.32 29.22
N THR A 95 -21.03 -29.37 29.32
CA THR A 95 -20.98 -30.27 30.51
C THR A 95 -19.84 -29.91 31.44
N THR A 96 -18.80 -29.25 31.00
CA THR A 96 -17.76 -28.63 31.82
C THR A 96 -18.27 -27.30 32.38
N PHE A 97 -17.64 -26.78 33.40
CA PHE A 97 -18.11 -25.54 34.03
C PHE A 97 -17.06 -24.92 34.94
N PHE A 98 -17.12 -23.61 35.04
CA PHE A 98 -16.43 -22.82 36.05
C PHE A 98 -17.38 -22.60 37.24
N ASP A 99 -16.91 -22.87 38.46
CA ASP A 99 -17.60 -22.60 39.71
C ASP A 99 -16.59 -21.96 40.68
N PRO A 100 -16.81 -20.72 41.13
CA PRO A 100 -15.88 -20.03 42.03
C PRO A 100 -15.64 -20.77 43.34
N ASP A 101 -16.65 -21.52 43.85
CA ASP A 101 -16.53 -22.28 45.09
C ASP A 101 -15.54 -23.46 44.99
N LEU A 102 -15.18 -23.86 43.81
CA LEU A 102 -14.21 -24.92 43.52
C LEU A 102 -12.81 -24.41 43.23
N GLN A 103 -12.61 -23.07 43.17
CA GLN A 103 -11.35 -22.46 42.83
C GLN A 103 -10.72 -21.79 44.05
N GLU A 104 -9.45 -22.09 44.30
CA GLU A 104 -8.69 -21.46 45.40
C GLU A 104 -8.40 -19.99 45.08
N GLY A 105 -8.72 -19.09 46.00
CA GLY A 105 -8.46 -17.66 45.88
C GLY A 105 -9.46 -16.88 45.01
N VAL A 106 -10.50 -17.51 44.51
CA VAL A 106 -11.56 -16.82 43.74
C VAL A 106 -12.82 -16.71 44.60
N GLU A 107 -13.33 -15.50 44.78
CA GLU A 107 -14.59 -15.25 45.50
C GLU A 107 -15.76 -15.26 44.52
N ARG A 108 -16.99 -15.54 45.01
CA ARG A 108 -18.22 -15.47 44.20
C ARG A 108 -18.49 -14.10 43.60
N SER A 109 -17.97 -13.04 44.25
CA SER A 109 -18.05 -11.66 43.82
C SER A 109 -16.87 -11.21 42.94
N SER A 110 -15.88 -12.09 42.73
CA SER A 110 -14.73 -11.75 41.88
C SER A 110 -15.17 -11.41 40.47
N THR A 111 -14.71 -10.28 39.95
CA THR A 111 -14.95 -9.91 38.57
C THR A 111 -14.15 -10.79 37.64
N LEU A 112 -14.83 -11.39 36.66
CA LEU A 112 -14.21 -12.16 35.58
C LEU A 112 -13.90 -11.21 34.41
N TRP A 113 -12.67 -11.28 33.94
CA TRP A 113 -12.16 -10.45 32.84
C TRP A 113 -11.78 -11.33 31.66
N VAL A 114 -12.45 -11.15 30.54
CA VAL A 114 -12.16 -11.85 29.30
C VAL A 114 -11.40 -10.93 28.37
N ASP A 115 -10.09 -11.10 28.25
CA ASP A 115 -9.25 -10.41 27.25
C ASP A 115 -9.37 -11.19 25.93
N LEU A 116 -10.02 -10.62 24.93
CA LEU A 116 -10.22 -11.23 23.62
C LEU A 116 -8.92 -11.35 22.78
N GLY A 117 -7.79 -10.89 23.32
CA GLY A 117 -6.50 -10.86 22.63
C GLY A 117 -6.32 -9.67 21.70
N ALA A 118 -7.41 -9.10 21.20
CA ALA A 118 -7.44 -7.90 20.36
C ALA A 118 -8.79 -7.19 20.50
N THR A 119 -8.89 -5.97 19.99
CA THR A 119 -10.15 -5.21 19.96
C THR A 119 -11.01 -5.72 18.81
N PHE A 120 -12.25 -6.11 19.08
CA PHE A 120 -13.24 -6.52 18.08
C PHE A 120 -14.48 -5.63 18.21
N ARG A 121 -15.24 -5.55 17.13
CA ARG A 121 -16.62 -5.04 17.22
C ARG A 121 -17.52 -6.18 17.60
N ILE A 122 -18.04 -6.10 18.82
CA ILE A 122 -18.91 -7.12 19.41
C ILE A 122 -20.33 -6.57 19.52
N ASN A 123 -21.32 -7.44 19.37
CA ASN A 123 -22.74 -7.07 19.43
C ASN A 123 -23.62 -8.04 20.24
N ARG A 124 -23.03 -9.10 20.78
CA ARG A 124 -23.76 -10.09 21.56
C ARG A 124 -22.84 -10.83 22.52
N VAL A 125 -23.33 -11.06 23.72
CA VAL A 125 -22.72 -11.96 24.73
C VAL A 125 -23.77 -12.93 25.19
N ARG A 126 -23.38 -14.21 25.32
CA ARG A 126 -24.24 -15.27 25.82
C ARG A 126 -23.46 -16.09 26.83
N PHE A 127 -24.10 -16.44 27.96
CA PHE A 127 -23.53 -17.36 28.93
C PHE A 127 -24.65 -18.13 29.67
N PHE A 128 -24.31 -19.30 30.18
CA PHE A 128 -25.26 -20.19 30.86
C PHE A 128 -24.52 -21.19 31.76
N PRO A 129 -25.18 -21.69 32.84
CA PRO A 129 -24.69 -22.82 33.63
C PRO A 129 -24.92 -24.14 32.90
N ARG A 130 -24.51 -25.24 33.45
CA ARG A 130 -24.98 -26.54 32.97
C ARG A 130 -26.52 -26.60 33.01
N LEU A 131 -27.12 -26.95 31.89
CA LEU A 131 -28.59 -26.87 31.72
C LEU A 131 -29.35 -28.14 32.14
N ASP A 132 -28.67 -29.12 32.73
CA ASP A 132 -29.30 -30.30 33.27
C ASP A 132 -30.21 -29.97 34.48
N PHE A 133 -31.12 -30.90 34.82
CA PHE A 133 -32.12 -30.67 35.87
C PHE A 133 -31.54 -30.29 37.25
N ARG A 134 -30.32 -30.75 37.56
CA ARG A 134 -29.70 -30.51 38.86
C ARG A 134 -29.00 -29.17 38.97
N ASN A 135 -28.43 -28.71 37.85
CA ASN A 135 -27.51 -27.60 37.84
C ASN A 135 -28.08 -26.30 37.19
N ARG A 136 -29.12 -26.39 36.38
CA ARG A 136 -29.72 -25.25 35.69
C ARG A 136 -30.14 -24.06 36.55
N ASN A 137 -30.33 -24.29 37.87
CA ASN A 137 -30.72 -23.25 38.84
C ASN A 137 -29.49 -22.54 39.45
N ARG A 138 -28.27 -22.95 39.10
CA ARG A 138 -27.02 -22.33 39.58
C ARG A 138 -26.57 -21.17 38.66
N PHE A 139 -27.50 -20.56 37.97
CA PHE A 139 -27.20 -19.43 37.09
C PHE A 139 -26.95 -18.14 37.89
N LEU A 140 -26.18 -17.24 37.29
CA LEU A 140 -25.86 -15.94 37.86
C LEU A 140 -27.10 -15.02 37.82
N GLN A 141 -27.59 -14.61 39.00
CA GLN A 141 -28.84 -13.84 39.13
C GLN A 141 -28.63 -12.35 39.08
N GLU A 142 -27.58 -11.85 39.71
CA GLU A 142 -27.27 -10.42 39.73
C GLU A 142 -25.84 -10.21 39.23
N PHE A 143 -25.68 -9.38 38.20
CA PHE A 143 -24.39 -9.11 37.61
C PHE A 143 -24.40 -7.81 36.78
N THR A 144 -23.20 -7.28 36.55
CA THR A 144 -22.95 -6.23 35.55
C THR A 144 -22.09 -6.81 34.46
N LEU A 145 -22.42 -6.52 33.19
CA LEU A 145 -21.62 -6.82 32.01
C LEU A 145 -21.18 -5.52 31.35
N SER A 146 -19.90 -5.33 31.27
CA SER A 146 -19.29 -4.14 30.65
C SER A 146 -18.14 -4.52 29.71
N ALA A 147 -17.74 -3.60 28.84
CA ALA A 147 -16.59 -3.75 27.97
C ALA A 147 -15.62 -2.58 28.10
N ALA A 148 -14.37 -2.87 27.79
CA ALA A 148 -13.27 -1.93 27.80
C ALA A 148 -12.32 -2.20 26.62
N GLN A 149 -11.51 -1.20 26.25
CA GLN A 149 -10.47 -1.36 25.22
C GLN A 149 -9.13 -1.82 25.79
N SER A 150 -8.96 -1.79 27.11
CA SER A 150 -7.72 -2.14 27.80
C SER A 150 -8.00 -2.78 29.17
N LEU A 151 -7.07 -3.60 29.65
CA LEU A 151 -7.03 -4.08 31.04
C LEU A 151 -6.45 -3.05 32.01
N ASP A 152 -5.80 -1.99 31.50
CA ASP A 152 -5.23 -0.95 32.35
C ASP A 152 -6.33 -0.07 32.94
N PRO A 153 -6.57 -0.13 34.27
CA PRO A 153 -7.60 0.67 34.89
C PRO A 153 -7.33 2.19 34.85
N LEU A 154 -6.08 2.59 34.60
CA LEU A 154 -5.69 4.00 34.46
C LEU A 154 -5.86 4.51 33.02
N ALA A 155 -5.76 3.62 32.03
CA ALA A 155 -5.92 3.97 30.61
C ALA A 155 -7.40 4.02 30.20
N ASP A 156 -8.31 3.42 30.96
CA ASP A 156 -9.69 3.26 30.53
C ASP A 156 -10.72 3.91 31.49
N SER A 157 -10.92 5.20 31.27
CA SER A 157 -12.05 5.93 31.87
C SER A 157 -13.39 5.63 31.15
N ARG A 158 -13.41 4.77 30.11
CA ARG A 158 -14.58 4.52 29.25
C ARG A 158 -14.95 3.03 29.27
N ARG A 159 -15.43 2.54 30.41
CA ARG A 159 -16.19 1.29 30.41
C ARG A 159 -17.58 1.54 29.85
N VAL A 160 -17.91 0.87 28.76
CA VAL A 160 -19.28 0.85 28.24
C VAL A 160 -20.03 -0.26 28.94
N MET A 161 -21.04 0.10 29.74
CA MET A 161 -21.90 -0.85 30.40
C MET A 161 -22.96 -1.34 29.41
N PHE A 162 -22.95 -2.61 29.06
CA PHE A 162 -23.95 -3.21 28.17
C PHE A 162 -25.20 -3.66 28.90
N PHE A 163 -25.03 -4.17 30.13
CA PHE A 163 -26.14 -4.72 30.87
C PHE A 163 -25.86 -4.65 32.37
N LYS A 164 -26.85 -4.24 33.11
CA LYS A 164 -26.91 -4.33 34.57
C LYS A 164 -28.19 -5.04 34.97
N ALA A 165 -28.08 -6.15 35.68
CA ALA A 165 -29.20 -6.85 36.26
C ALA A 165 -29.29 -6.51 37.77
N PRO A 166 -29.87 -5.37 38.16
CA PRO A 166 -29.93 -4.97 39.56
C PRO A 166 -30.96 -5.75 40.36
N ASN A 167 -31.90 -6.42 39.73
CA ASN A 167 -32.98 -7.16 40.33
C ASN A 167 -33.27 -8.43 39.54
N GLU A 168 -32.54 -9.50 39.83
CA GLU A 168 -32.86 -10.88 39.49
C GLU A 168 -32.97 -11.18 37.97
N ASN A 169 -31.87 -11.61 37.38
CA ASN A 169 -31.94 -12.45 36.22
C ASN A 169 -32.69 -13.73 36.59
N THR A 170 -33.79 -14.02 35.92
CA THR A 170 -34.64 -15.20 36.17
C THR A 170 -34.44 -16.31 35.15
N SER A 171 -33.58 -16.07 34.15
CA SER A 171 -33.27 -17.03 33.09
C SER A 171 -31.91 -17.68 33.31
N PRO A 172 -31.80 -19.01 33.24
CA PRO A 172 -30.52 -19.69 33.29
C PRO A 172 -29.64 -19.32 32.07
N VAL A 173 -30.24 -19.02 30.94
CA VAL A 173 -29.50 -18.58 29.75
C VAL A 173 -29.59 -17.06 29.64
N VAL A 174 -28.47 -16.41 29.77
CA VAL A 174 -28.30 -14.99 29.47
C VAL A 174 -27.87 -14.86 28.01
N ASP A 175 -28.66 -14.16 27.20
CA ASP A 175 -28.36 -13.89 25.79
C ASP A 175 -28.66 -12.40 25.53
N LYS A 176 -27.63 -11.59 25.53
CA LYS A 176 -27.74 -10.13 25.40
C LYS A 176 -27.18 -9.63 24.09
N ARG A 177 -28.03 -8.97 23.30
CA ARG A 177 -27.65 -8.22 22.10
C ARG A 177 -27.64 -6.74 22.44
N PHE A 178 -26.69 -6.02 21.86
CA PHE A 178 -26.48 -4.59 22.04
C PHE A 178 -25.96 -3.96 20.73
N PRO A 179 -26.00 -2.63 20.55
CA PRO A 179 -25.33 -1.98 19.45
C PRO A 179 -23.86 -2.35 19.43
N SER A 180 -23.30 -2.52 18.21
CA SER A 180 -21.89 -2.93 18.06
C SER A 180 -20.94 -1.95 18.74
N GLU A 181 -20.10 -2.48 19.62
CA GLU A 181 -19.11 -1.73 20.39
C GLU A 181 -17.71 -2.29 20.17
N GLU A 182 -16.73 -1.42 20.12
CA GLU A 182 -15.32 -1.81 20.07
C GLU A 182 -14.85 -2.23 21.48
N ALA A 183 -14.51 -3.48 21.65
CA ALA A 183 -14.06 -4.05 22.90
C ALA A 183 -12.89 -5.01 22.72
N ARG A 184 -11.90 -4.90 23.58
CA ARG A 184 -10.88 -5.91 23.78
C ARG A 184 -11.16 -6.77 25.00
N VAL A 185 -11.71 -6.17 26.05
CA VAL A 185 -11.91 -6.81 27.34
C VAL A 185 -13.37 -6.74 27.72
N LEU A 186 -13.93 -7.85 28.15
CA LEU A 186 -15.23 -7.93 28.78
C LEU A 186 -15.04 -8.13 30.29
N ALA A 187 -15.83 -7.42 31.09
CA ALA A 187 -15.92 -7.62 32.53
C ALA A 187 -17.30 -8.12 32.87
N LEU A 188 -17.35 -9.29 33.49
CA LEU A 188 -18.54 -9.84 34.13
C LEU A 188 -18.37 -9.73 35.64
N GLU A 189 -19.17 -8.87 36.25
CA GLU A 189 -19.12 -8.54 37.68
C GLU A 189 -20.32 -9.17 38.41
N PRO A 190 -20.16 -10.34 39.08
CA PRO A 190 -21.21 -10.91 39.91
C PRO A 190 -21.52 -10.00 41.10
N GLN A 191 -22.81 -9.90 41.47
CA GLN A 191 -23.28 -9.08 42.57
C GLN A 191 -24.06 -9.91 43.60
N VAL A 192 -23.73 -11.21 43.74
CA VAL A 192 -24.47 -12.17 44.57
C VAL A 192 -23.56 -13.01 45.44
N ASP A 193 -24.05 -13.36 46.63
CA ASP A 193 -23.43 -14.32 47.54
C ASP A 193 -23.88 -15.79 47.33
N ARG A 194 -24.84 -16.00 46.41
CA ARG A 194 -25.33 -17.37 46.11
C ARG A 194 -24.33 -18.12 45.24
N ALA A 195 -24.31 -19.45 45.39
CA ALA A 195 -23.52 -20.30 44.52
C ALA A 195 -24.01 -20.20 43.07
N TRP A 196 -23.11 -20.01 42.15
CA TRP A 196 -23.35 -19.94 40.70
C TRP A 196 -22.26 -20.68 39.96
N GLU A 197 -22.57 -21.04 38.73
CA GLU A 197 -21.61 -21.60 37.78
C GLU A 197 -21.86 -21.06 36.35
N ILE A 198 -20.85 -21.12 35.52
CA ILE A 198 -20.97 -20.88 34.09
C ILE A 198 -20.32 -22.06 33.37
N ALA A 199 -21.07 -22.69 32.45
CA ALA A 199 -20.58 -23.76 31.59
C ALA A 199 -19.95 -23.17 30.31
N GLU A 200 -20.60 -22.15 29.72
CA GLU A 200 -20.10 -21.49 28.51
C GLU A 200 -20.31 -19.99 28.58
N LEU A 201 -19.31 -19.23 28.13
CA LEU A 201 -19.38 -17.80 27.87
C LEU A 201 -18.97 -17.53 26.42
N GLU A 202 -19.91 -17.10 25.63
CA GLU A 202 -19.79 -16.86 24.21
C GLU A 202 -19.83 -15.35 23.90
N VAL A 203 -18.88 -14.86 23.12
CA VAL A 203 -18.79 -13.46 22.67
C VAL A 203 -18.86 -13.42 21.16
N TYR A 204 -19.76 -12.65 20.61
CA TYR A 204 -20.01 -12.63 19.17
C TYR A 204 -19.63 -11.31 18.52
N SER A 205 -18.92 -11.41 17.38
CA SER A 205 -18.56 -10.31 16.52
C SER A 205 -19.71 -9.88 15.61
N ASP A 206 -19.73 -8.61 15.22
CA ASP A 206 -20.59 -8.13 14.13
C ASP A 206 -20.01 -8.40 12.72
N GLY A 207 -18.83 -9.02 12.64
CA GLY A 207 -18.15 -9.35 11.39
C GLY A 207 -17.23 -8.23 10.88
N THR A 208 -17.14 -7.10 11.59
CA THR A 208 -16.23 -6.03 11.21
C THR A 208 -14.90 -6.20 11.93
N VAL A 209 -13.81 -6.28 11.16
CA VAL A 209 -12.44 -6.25 11.66
C VAL A 209 -11.82 -4.92 11.28
N PRO A 210 -11.17 -4.19 12.20
CA PRO A 210 -10.35 -3.04 11.85
C PRO A 210 -9.22 -3.44 10.91
N VAL A 211 -8.55 -2.45 10.33
CA VAL A 211 -7.39 -2.68 9.45
C VAL A 211 -6.33 -3.55 10.13
N GLY A 212 -5.78 -4.50 9.37
CA GLY A 212 -4.64 -5.31 9.82
C GLY A 212 -3.36 -4.48 9.78
N GLU A 213 -2.55 -4.55 10.83
CA GLU A 213 -1.30 -3.81 10.95
C GLU A 213 -0.15 -4.77 11.25
N TYR A 214 0.96 -4.57 10.57
CA TYR A 214 2.20 -5.29 10.81
C TYR A 214 3.37 -4.31 10.77
N GLU A 215 4.18 -4.30 11.81
CA GLU A 215 5.42 -3.51 11.89
C GLU A 215 6.62 -4.45 11.99
N SER A 216 7.61 -4.23 11.12
CA SER A 216 8.83 -5.02 11.14
C SER A 216 9.82 -4.55 12.21
N GLN A 217 10.76 -5.41 12.58
CA GLN A 217 12.01 -4.98 13.16
C GLN A 217 12.84 -4.22 12.10
N PRO A 218 13.82 -3.40 12.50
CA PRO A 218 14.74 -2.76 11.58
C PRO A 218 15.53 -3.79 10.75
N LEU A 219 15.28 -3.80 9.45
CA LEU A 219 16.00 -4.60 8.47
C LEU A 219 17.33 -3.95 8.15
N ARG A 220 18.38 -4.73 8.06
CA ARG A 220 19.71 -4.22 7.82
C ARG A 220 20.14 -4.47 6.38
N ALA A 221 20.48 -3.40 5.63
CA ALA A 221 21.19 -3.56 4.38
C ALA A 221 22.57 -4.19 4.60
N GLY A 222 23.02 -4.99 3.64
CA GLY A 222 24.36 -5.62 3.70
C GLY A 222 25.52 -4.62 3.66
N ARG A 223 25.24 -3.34 3.35
CA ARG A 223 26.20 -2.25 3.19
C ARG A 223 25.85 -1.04 4.05
N PRO A 224 26.80 -0.15 4.38
CA PRO A 224 26.59 0.92 5.36
C PRO A 224 25.67 2.05 4.87
N GLU A 225 25.76 2.45 3.62
CA GLU A 225 25.07 3.62 3.07
C GLU A 225 24.36 3.26 1.74
N PRO A 226 23.32 2.43 1.80
CA PRO A 226 22.57 2.05 0.60
C PRO A 226 21.64 3.18 0.14
N VAL A 227 21.34 3.22 -1.14
CA VAL A 227 20.18 3.92 -1.65
C VAL A 227 19.07 2.90 -1.81
N TRP A 228 18.01 3.02 -1.00
CA TRP A 228 16.82 2.20 -1.09
C TRP A 228 16.04 2.55 -2.36
N GLY A 229 15.53 1.54 -3.04
CA GLY A 229 14.88 1.65 -4.34
C GLY A 229 13.42 1.17 -4.31
N ARG A 230 13.12 0.18 -5.15
CA ARG A 230 11.77 -0.36 -5.31
C ARG A 230 11.38 -1.27 -4.15
N VAL A 231 10.08 -1.29 -3.89
CA VAL A 231 9.43 -2.26 -3.03
C VAL A 231 8.61 -3.20 -3.92
N LEU A 232 8.94 -4.47 -3.89
CA LEU A 232 8.30 -5.49 -4.70
C LEU A 232 7.57 -6.49 -3.80
N TYR A 233 6.46 -7.05 -4.27
CA TYR A 233 5.78 -8.16 -3.64
C TYR A 233 5.58 -9.29 -4.65
N GLU A 234 5.11 -10.45 -4.21
CA GLU A 234 4.78 -11.53 -5.12
C GLU A 234 3.72 -11.06 -6.14
N GLY A 235 4.12 -10.97 -7.42
CA GLY A 235 3.26 -10.51 -8.52
C GLY A 235 3.59 -9.14 -9.09
N GLY A 236 4.57 -8.40 -8.54
CA GLY A 236 5.03 -7.15 -9.13
C GLY A 236 5.31 -6.00 -8.17
N ASP A 237 4.82 -4.82 -8.50
CA ASP A 237 5.00 -3.61 -7.72
C ASP A 237 3.98 -3.53 -6.56
N VAL A 238 4.43 -3.13 -5.38
CA VAL A 238 3.58 -3.00 -4.18
C VAL A 238 2.43 -1.99 -4.35
N SER A 239 2.54 -1.07 -5.31
CA SER A 239 1.46 -0.11 -5.59
C SER A 239 0.18 -0.75 -6.13
N THR A 240 0.26 -1.99 -6.63
CA THR A 240 -0.88 -2.76 -7.12
C THR A 240 -1.44 -3.75 -6.09
N ALA A 241 -0.82 -3.85 -4.93
CA ALA A 241 -1.29 -4.71 -3.85
C ALA A 241 -2.42 -4.03 -3.04
N PRO A 242 -3.38 -4.80 -2.47
CA PRO A 242 -4.44 -4.26 -1.60
C PRO A 242 -3.90 -3.93 -0.19
N VAL A 243 -2.76 -3.27 -0.13
CA VAL A 243 -2.03 -2.97 1.10
C VAL A 243 -1.41 -1.57 1.03
N VAL A 244 -1.26 -0.93 2.17
CA VAL A 244 -0.51 0.31 2.30
C VAL A 244 0.81 0.01 3.01
N VAL A 245 1.92 0.29 2.35
CA VAL A 245 3.26 0.12 2.93
C VAL A 245 3.84 1.49 3.24
N ARG A 246 4.36 1.63 4.46
CA ARG A 246 5.15 2.79 4.89
C ARG A 246 6.53 2.32 5.29
N THR A 247 7.52 3.18 5.10
CA THR A 247 8.90 2.91 5.51
C THR A 247 9.46 4.04 6.33
N ARG A 248 10.46 3.74 7.14
CA ARG A 248 11.37 4.72 7.75
C ARG A 248 12.78 4.16 7.75
N THR A 249 13.76 5.03 7.78
CA THR A 249 15.18 4.65 7.72
C THR A 249 15.97 5.26 8.85
N GLY A 250 17.02 4.56 9.26
CA GLY A 250 17.86 4.99 10.38
C GLY A 250 19.30 4.44 10.33
N PRO A 251 20.20 5.01 11.15
CA PRO A 251 21.60 4.62 11.17
C PRO A 251 21.87 3.33 11.98
N ASP A 252 20.99 2.97 12.91
CA ASP A 252 21.13 1.90 13.88
C ASP A 252 19.86 1.03 14.01
N ARG A 253 19.82 0.11 14.97
CA ARG A 253 18.70 -0.80 15.23
C ARG A 253 17.64 -0.26 16.19
N SER A 254 17.73 1.01 16.59
CA SER A 254 16.94 1.57 17.67
C SER A 254 16.02 2.69 17.17
N PRO A 255 14.89 2.39 16.50
CA PRO A 255 13.95 3.41 16.05
C PRO A 255 13.23 4.13 17.19
N LEU A 256 13.28 3.56 18.39
CA LEU A 256 12.71 4.12 19.61
C LEU A 256 13.81 4.22 20.70
N LEU A 257 13.71 5.24 21.53
CA LEU A 257 14.51 5.45 22.73
C LEU A 257 13.66 5.12 23.95
N TYR A 258 14.23 4.33 24.85
CA TYR A 258 13.57 3.85 26.06
C TYR A 258 14.21 4.53 27.28
N TYR A 259 13.42 4.96 28.24
CA TYR A 259 13.89 5.65 29.44
C TYR A 259 13.37 4.98 30.70
N LEU A 260 14.18 4.96 31.73
CA LEU A 260 13.78 4.57 33.10
C LEU A 260 13.76 5.81 34.00
N ILE A 261 12.92 5.77 35.00
CA ILE A 261 12.86 6.78 36.07
C ILE A 261 13.64 6.22 37.27
N GLN A 262 14.77 6.84 37.58
CA GLN A 262 15.64 6.41 38.68
C GLN A 262 15.92 7.59 39.61
N GLY A 263 15.44 7.51 40.83
CA GLY A 263 15.64 8.57 41.81
C GLY A 263 15.09 9.95 41.44
N GLY A 264 14.10 9.97 40.52
CA GLY A 264 13.50 11.19 39.98
C GLY A 264 14.13 11.67 38.66
N ASP A 265 15.23 11.05 38.21
CA ASP A 265 15.87 11.36 36.93
C ASP A 265 15.38 10.42 35.83
N VAL A 266 15.27 10.93 34.59
CA VAL A 266 14.93 10.15 33.40
C VAL A 266 16.21 9.76 32.68
N VAL A 267 16.52 8.47 32.66
CA VAL A 267 17.77 7.92 32.11
C VAL A 267 17.49 6.99 30.94
N GLN A 268 18.22 7.15 29.83
CA GLN A 268 18.06 6.31 28.65
C GLN A 268 18.60 4.89 28.91
N TYR A 269 17.81 3.89 28.51
CA TYR A 269 18.13 2.47 28.64
C TYR A 269 17.92 1.70 27.35
N SER A 270 18.39 0.45 27.30
CA SER A 270 18.06 -0.46 26.22
C SER A 270 16.59 -0.91 26.33
N LYS A 271 15.98 -1.32 25.20
CA LYS A 271 14.63 -1.92 25.17
C LYS A 271 14.50 -3.06 26.18
N VAL A 272 15.47 -3.98 26.20
CA VAL A 272 15.48 -5.12 27.13
C VAL A 272 15.55 -4.68 28.59
N GLY A 273 16.38 -3.66 28.90
CA GLY A 273 16.46 -3.10 30.24
C GLY A 273 15.14 -2.46 30.69
N TRP A 274 14.47 -1.77 29.79
CA TRP A 274 13.16 -1.15 30.03
C TRP A 274 12.05 -2.22 30.23
N GLU A 275 12.02 -3.27 29.39
CA GLU A 275 11.04 -4.37 29.50
C GLU A 275 11.20 -5.17 30.80
N ASN A 276 12.42 -5.30 31.33
CA ASN A 276 12.70 -6.02 32.56
C ASN A 276 12.59 -5.16 33.83
N ALA A 277 12.44 -3.85 33.68
CA ALA A 277 12.26 -2.96 34.82
C ALA A 277 10.86 -3.07 35.42
N PRO A 278 10.69 -2.83 36.74
CA PRO A 278 9.38 -2.69 37.34
C PRO A 278 8.54 -1.63 36.61
N PRO A 279 7.20 -1.83 36.50
CA PRO A 279 6.33 -0.88 35.78
C PRO A 279 6.44 0.55 36.28
N GLU A 280 6.61 0.75 37.59
CA GLU A 280 6.77 2.05 38.23
C GLU A 280 8.06 2.79 37.87
N ASP A 281 9.10 2.07 37.47
CA ASP A 281 10.38 2.63 37.04
C ASP A 281 10.44 2.89 35.52
N ARG A 282 9.42 2.45 34.76
CA ARG A 282 9.38 2.63 33.31
C ARG A 282 9.02 4.06 32.97
N GLY A 283 9.97 4.77 32.39
CA GLY A 283 9.80 6.11 31.83
C GLY A 283 9.23 6.08 30.41
N PRO A 284 9.21 7.23 29.73
CA PRO A 284 8.65 7.37 28.39
C PRO A 284 9.41 6.53 27.35
N VAL A 285 8.71 6.21 26.27
CA VAL A 285 9.30 5.66 25.04
C VAL A 285 9.11 6.70 23.94
N GLU A 286 10.21 7.17 23.36
CA GLU A 286 10.21 8.28 22.41
C GLU A 286 10.76 7.85 21.05
N PRO A 287 10.30 8.46 19.93
CA PRO A 287 10.92 8.27 18.64
C PRO A 287 12.40 8.70 18.66
N ASN A 288 13.29 7.86 18.09
CA ASN A 288 14.68 8.22 17.94
C ASN A 288 14.84 9.30 16.86
N PRO A 289 15.32 10.52 17.16
CA PRO A 289 15.44 11.61 16.20
C PRO A 289 16.45 11.32 15.06
N ALA A 290 17.32 10.30 15.20
CA ALA A 290 18.22 9.85 14.14
C ALA A 290 17.49 9.01 13.06
N TRP A 291 16.29 8.54 13.35
CA TRP A 291 15.41 7.87 12.41
C TRP A 291 14.47 8.85 11.72
N SER A 292 14.15 8.61 10.44
CA SER A 292 13.18 9.41 9.72
C SER A 292 11.76 9.17 10.26
N PRO A 293 10.82 10.08 10.02
CA PRO A 293 9.40 9.77 10.15
C PRO A 293 8.98 8.65 9.19
N TRP A 294 7.78 8.11 9.39
CA TRP A 294 7.16 7.16 8.50
C TRP A 294 6.72 7.83 7.19
N GLU A 295 7.26 7.36 6.08
CA GLU A 295 6.93 7.84 4.73
C GLU A 295 6.18 6.74 3.96
N PRO A 296 5.09 7.07 3.25
CA PRO A 296 4.41 6.09 2.42
C PRO A 296 5.30 5.68 1.25
N VAL A 297 5.28 4.38 0.92
CA VAL A 297 5.79 3.90 -0.36
C VAL A 297 4.86 4.43 -1.45
N THR A 298 5.41 5.19 -2.37
CA THR A 298 4.65 5.80 -3.47
C THR A 298 5.23 5.32 -4.78
N ASP A 299 4.37 4.85 -5.67
CA ASP A 299 4.77 4.30 -6.98
C ASP A 299 5.78 3.15 -6.86
N GLY A 300 5.62 2.32 -5.83
CA GLY A 300 6.51 1.21 -5.54
C GLY A 300 7.91 1.62 -5.09
N LEU A 301 8.14 2.86 -4.66
CA LEU A 301 9.45 3.37 -4.28
C LEU A 301 9.51 3.75 -2.79
N VAL A 302 10.60 3.38 -2.14
CA VAL A 302 10.95 3.87 -0.81
C VAL A 302 11.20 5.37 -0.88
N ARG A 303 10.43 6.15 -0.09
CA ARG A 303 10.55 7.63 -0.03
C ARG A 303 11.30 8.11 1.21
N SER A 304 11.54 7.22 2.16
CA SER A 304 12.37 7.52 3.33
C SER A 304 13.79 7.94 2.91
N PRO A 305 14.45 8.81 3.69
CA PRO A 305 15.79 9.32 3.36
C PRO A 305 16.78 8.22 2.99
N PRO A 306 17.56 8.39 1.90
CA PRO A 306 18.59 7.44 1.48
C PRO A 306 19.78 7.42 2.44
N LEU A 307 20.76 6.57 2.13
CA LEU A 307 22.07 6.46 2.81
C LEU A 307 21.97 6.06 4.29
N LYS A 308 20.87 5.45 4.68
CA LYS A 308 20.65 4.88 6.00
C LYS A 308 20.71 3.36 5.93
N ARG A 309 21.51 2.75 6.83
CA ARG A 309 21.79 1.31 6.83
C ARG A 309 20.59 0.44 7.16
N TYR A 310 19.66 0.97 7.93
CA TYR A 310 18.49 0.25 8.39
C TYR A 310 17.22 0.86 7.78
N LEU A 311 16.32 -0.03 7.40
CA LEU A 311 14.97 0.28 6.98
C LEU A 311 14.00 -0.48 7.88
N GLN A 312 12.96 0.17 8.31
CA GLN A 312 11.82 -0.45 8.97
C GLN A 312 10.58 -0.19 8.14
N PHE A 313 9.69 -1.16 8.05
CA PHE A 313 8.45 -1.01 7.30
C PHE A 313 7.24 -1.31 8.17
N HIS A 314 6.14 -0.69 7.80
CA HIS A 314 4.82 -0.89 8.35
C HIS A 314 3.85 -1.22 7.22
N VAL A 315 3.10 -2.30 7.37
CA VAL A 315 2.07 -2.73 6.42
C VAL A 315 0.71 -2.53 7.06
N THR A 316 -0.20 -1.91 6.32
CA THR A 316 -1.61 -1.82 6.65
C THR A 316 -2.40 -2.62 5.62
N LEU A 317 -3.10 -3.66 6.06
CA LEU A 317 -4.01 -4.47 5.25
C LEU A 317 -5.41 -3.87 5.39
N THR A 318 -6.03 -3.48 4.27
CA THR A 318 -7.27 -2.68 4.28
C THR A 318 -8.52 -3.48 3.97
N GLU A 319 -8.36 -4.73 3.51
CA GLU A 319 -9.46 -5.58 3.10
C GLU A 319 -9.40 -6.93 3.83
N PRO A 320 -10.53 -7.47 4.33
CA PRO A 320 -10.57 -8.81 4.92
C PRO A 320 -9.99 -9.86 3.96
N GLY A 321 -9.12 -10.74 4.49
CA GLY A 321 -8.43 -11.73 3.68
C GLY A 321 -7.28 -11.20 2.84
N ALA A 322 -7.04 -9.87 2.78
CA ALA A 322 -5.85 -9.32 2.16
C ALA A 322 -4.58 -9.84 2.86
N GLY A 323 -3.54 -10.06 2.08
CA GLY A 323 -2.29 -10.59 2.63
C GLY A 323 -1.10 -10.40 1.71
N LEU A 324 0.07 -10.68 2.27
CA LEU A 324 1.37 -10.65 1.59
C LEU A 324 2.14 -11.93 1.90
N ARG A 325 2.67 -12.58 0.86
CA ARG A 325 3.56 -13.73 1.01
C ARG A 325 5.01 -13.29 1.12
N GLU A 326 5.39 -12.31 0.32
CA GLU A 326 6.75 -11.78 0.27
C GLU A 326 6.72 -10.27 0.09
N LEU A 327 7.68 -9.60 0.71
CA LEU A 327 7.96 -8.19 0.50
C LEU A 327 9.47 -8.02 0.35
N ARG A 328 9.91 -7.45 -0.79
CA ARG A 328 11.32 -7.20 -1.12
C ARG A 328 11.59 -5.72 -1.21
N PHE A 329 12.69 -5.29 -0.59
CA PHE A 329 13.20 -3.93 -0.64
C PHE A 329 14.51 -3.93 -1.40
N GLU A 330 14.52 -3.32 -2.59
CA GLU A 330 15.74 -3.13 -3.36
C GLU A 330 16.61 -2.04 -2.75
N TYR A 331 17.91 -2.22 -2.87
CA TYR A 331 18.88 -1.17 -2.58
C TYR A 331 20.09 -1.27 -3.49
N VAL A 332 20.74 -0.12 -3.73
CA VAL A 332 21.93 0.00 -4.57
C VAL A 332 23.12 0.37 -3.71
N TYR A 333 24.24 -0.32 -3.95
CA TYR A 333 25.51 0.00 -3.32
C TYR A 333 26.71 -0.43 -4.20
N PRO A 334 27.77 0.41 -4.41
CA PRO A 334 27.78 1.84 -4.05
C PRO A 334 26.62 2.62 -4.71
N PRO A 335 26.19 3.75 -4.15
CA PRO A 335 25.16 4.59 -4.75
C PRO A 335 25.56 5.08 -6.15
N VAL A 336 24.56 5.33 -7.00
CA VAL A 336 24.77 6.06 -8.26
C VAL A 336 25.11 7.52 -7.96
N ALA A 337 24.38 8.10 -7.01
CA ALA A 337 24.64 9.44 -6.47
C ALA A 337 24.22 9.53 -5.00
N ARG A 338 24.75 10.48 -4.24
CA ARG A 338 24.31 10.82 -2.89
C ARG A 338 22.88 11.34 -2.89
N ASP A 339 22.57 12.22 -3.85
CA ASP A 339 21.24 12.74 -4.07
C ASP A 339 21.03 13.02 -5.54
N LEU A 340 19.84 12.71 -6.01
CA LEU A 340 19.32 13.08 -7.33
C LEU A 340 18.00 13.80 -7.13
N ALA A 341 17.95 15.08 -7.47
CA ALA A 341 16.76 15.89 -7.39
C ALA A 341 16.33 16.28 -8.78
N ALA A 342 15.05 16.15 -9.11
CA ALA A 342 14.54 16.47 -10.45
C ALA A 342 13.24 17.27 -10.40
N GLU A 343 13.06 18.07 -11.44
CA GLU A 343 11.90 18.92 -11.66
C GLU A 343 11.54 18.97 -13.13
N ILE A 344 10.25 19.06 -13.45
CA ILE A 344 9.76 19.27 -14.81
C ILE A 344 8.94 20.56 -14.90
N ARG A 345 9.10 21.30 -15.99
CA ARG A 345 8.32 22.49 -16.32
C ARG A 345 7.80 22.44 -17.76
N PRO A 346 6.59 22.95 -18.04
CA PRO A 346 5.61 23.48 -17.11
C PRO A 346 4.92 22.39 -16.28
N LEU A 347 4.32 22.77 -15.13
CA LEU A 347 3.54 21.85 -14.28
C LEU A 347 2.09 21.68 -14.73
N GLU A 348 1.66 22.48 -15.72
CA GLU A 348 0.35 22.38 -16.33
C GLU A 348 0.49 22.37 -17.86
N ALA A 349 -0.30 21.52 -18.52
CA ALA A 349 -0.31 21.40 -19.98
C ALA A 349 -1.72 21.13 -20.50
N GLY A 350 -1.95 21.42 -21.78
CA GLY A 350 -3.21 21.09 -22.45
C GLY A 350 -3.35 19.59 -22.69
N ALA A 351 -4.56 19.06 -22.45
CA ALA A 351 -4.83 17.65 -22.69
C ALA A 351 -4.85 17.33 -24.19
N GLY A 352 -4.10 16.30 -24.60
CA GLY A 352 -3.98 15.90 -26.00
C GLY A 352 -3.33 16.97 -26.89
N VAL A 353 -2.55 17.88 -26.31
CA VAL A 353 -1.81 18.91 -27.02
C VAL A 353 -0.33 18.72 -26.80
N GLU A 354 0.44 18.64 -27.89
CA GLU A 354 1.89 18.57 -27.81
C GLU A 354 2.43 19.84 -27.16
N THR A 355 3.14 19.67 -26.05
CA THR A 355 3.64 20.75 -25.20
C THR A 355 5.14 20.60 -25.00
N PRO A 356 5.93 21.68 -25.08
CA PRO A 356 7.34 21.65 -24.75
C PRO A 356 7.57 21.59 -23.26
N PHE A 357 8.49 20.71 -22.81
CA PHE A 357 8.89 20.52 -21.43
C PHE A 357 10.40 20.69 -21.27
N THR A 358 10.78 21.16 -20.10
CA THR A 358 12.17 21.15 -19.61
C THR A 358 12.23 20.31 -18.36
N LEU A 359 13.01 19.24 -18.39
CA LEU A 359 13.37 18.44 -17.24
C LEU A 359 14.72 18.90 -16.71
N SER A 360 14.78 19.31 -15.46
CA SER A 360 16.01 19.69 -14.76
C SER A 360 16.39 18.63 -13.75
N LEU A 361 17.66 18.27 -13.66
CA LEU A 361 18.22 17.29 -12.72
C LEU A 361 19.45 17.87 -12.04
N GLN A 362 19.40 17.97 -10.72
CA GLN A 362 20.52 18.32 -9.86
C GLN A 362 21.17 17.05 -9.31
N VAL A 363 22.48 16.93 -9.43
CA VAL A 363 23.25 15.73 -9.06
C VAL A 363 24.24 16.07 -7.95
N HIS A 364 24.17 15.35 -6.84
CA HIS A 364 25.17 15.39 -5.75
C HIS A 364 25.88 14.06 -5.64
N LEU A 365 27.21 14.09 -5.68
CA LEU A 365 28.08 12.92 -5.69
C LEU A 365 29.14 13.03 -4.58
N ASP A 366 29.31 11.97 -3.81
CA ASP A 366 30.49 11.81 -2.96
C ASP A 366 31.50 10.90 -3.64
N ARG A 367 32.56 11.50 -4.12
CA ARG A 367 33.69 10.81 -4.77
C ARG A 367 34.92 10.72 -3.87
N THR A 368 34.78 11.06 -2.59
CA THR A 368 35.83 10.93 -1.61
C THR A 368 36.00 9.47 -1.14
N GLY A 369 37.12 9.13 -0.52
CA GLY A 369 37.33 7.77 -0.02
C GLY A 369 37.83 6.76 -1.07
N SER A 370 37.72 5.46 -0.74
CA SER A 370 38.18 4.37 -1.61
C SER A 370 37.21 4.13 -2.79
N ALA A 371 37.71 3.57 -3.90
CA ALA A 371 36.94 3.27 -5.08
C ALA A 371 35.71 2.38 -4.79
N ALA A 372 35.77 1.54 -3.77
CA ALA A 372 34.67 0.65 -3.37
C ALA A 372 33.51 1.36 -2.65
N HIS A 373 33.68 2.63 -2.26
CA HIS A 373 32.70 3.40 -1.47
C HIS A 373 32.28 4.70 -2.14
N ARG A 374 32.89 5.05 -3.26
CA ARG A 374 32.54 6.26 -4.04
C ARG A 374 31.24 6.05 -4.78
N ASP A 375 30.46 7.11 -4.89
CA ASP A 375 29.32 7.13 -5.79
C ASP A 375 29.77 6.84 -7.23
N THR A 376 29.02 5.98 -7.93
CA THR A 376 29.47 5.51 -9.24
C THR A 376 29.34 6.56 -10.35
N GLY A 377 28.42 7.52 -10.17
CA GLY A 377 27.96 8.37 -11.26
C GLY A 377 27.14 7.54 -12.27
N PHE A 378 26.73 8.17 -13.37
CA PHE A 378 25.91 7.53 -14.37
C PHE A 378 26.27 7.97 -15.79
N ARG A 379 25.81 7.19 -16.76
CA ARG A 379 25.96 7.50 -18.19
C ARG A 379 24.62 7.51 -18.92
N GLN A 380 23.56 7.02 -18.32
CA GLN A 380 22.24 7.00 -18.90
C GLN A 380 21.26 7.70 -17.97
N LEU A 381 20.36 8.49 -18.58
CA LEU A 381 19.22 9.08 -17.91
C LEU A 381 17.97 8.53 -18.59
N GLN A 382 17.14 7.82 -17.85
CA GLN A 382 15.86 7.30 -18.33
C GLN A 382 14.73 8.14 -17.76
N VAL A 383 13.81 8.53 -18.61
CA VAL A 383 12.56 9.22 -18.24
C VAL A 383 11.41 8.30 -18.60
N ARG A 384 10.70 7.80 -17.60
CA ARG A 384 9.53 6.93 -17.76
C ARG A 384 8.26 7.73 -17.54
N THR A 385 7.32 7.62 -18.46
CA THR A 385 6.05 8.36 -18.41
C THR A 385 5.00 7.69 -19.28
N ALA A 386 3.73 7.90 -18.94
CA ALA A 386 2.59 7.53 -19.79
C ALA A 386 2.27 8.61 -20.86
N ALA A 387 3.03 9.70 -20.92
CA ALA A 387 2.90 10.69 -21.98
C ALA A 387 3.45 10.14 -23.29
N GLU A 388 2.86 10.53 -24.40
CA GLU A 388 3.46 10.32 -25.74
C GLU A 388 4.59 11.32 -25.95
N ILE A 389 5.81 10.81 -26.11
CA ILE A 389 7.00 11.63 -26.32
C ILE A 389 7.09 12.01 -27.79
N GLY A 390 7.20 13.31 -28.06
CA GLY A 390 7.49 13.84 -29.36
C GLY A 390 9.00 13.88 -29.64
N GLU A 391 9.57 15.06 -29.79
CA GLU A 391 11.01 15.25 -30.09
C GLU A 391 11.77 15.60 -28.82
N VAL A 392 12.91 14.94 -28.57
CA VAL A 392 13.91 15.38 -27.58
C VAL A 392 14.86 16.37 -28.31
N GLN A 393 14.72 17.64 -27.97
CA GLN A 393 15.28 18.74 -28.76
C GLN A 393 16.70 19.12 -28.36
N ARG A 394 16.94 19.20 -27.04
CA ARG A 394 18.22 19.69 -26.52
C ARG A 394 18.56 19.06 -25.17
N ILE A 395 19.84 18.76 -25.00
CA ILE A 395 20.37 18.30 -23.74
C ILE A 395 21.60 19.08 -23.34
N ARG A 396 21.63 19.59 -22.13
CA ARG A 396 22.76 20.31 -21.54
C ARG A 396 23.24 19.60 -20.27
N VAL A 397 24.55 19.63 -20.09
CA VAL A 397 25.23 19.21 -18.87
C VAL A 397 26.15 20.35 -18.45
N ASP A 398 25.93 20.93 -17.27
CA ASP A 398 26.66 22.08 -16.75
C ASP A 398 26.72 23.24 -17.78
N ASP A 399 25.54 23.62 -18.30
CA ASP A 399 25.32 24.64 -19.35
C ASP A 399 25.94 24.35 -20.71
N GLN A 400 26.63 23.23 -20.88
CA GLN A 400 27.19 22.82 -22.16
C GLN A 400 26.24 21.88 -22.89
N GLU A 401 25.90 22.24 -24.12
CA GLU A 401 25.11 21.36 -24.99
C GLU A 401 25.92 20.10 -25.33
N VAL A 402 25.25 18.95 -25.20
CA VAL A 402 25.83 17.64 -25.52
C VAL A 402 24.99 16.94 -26.59
N LEU A 403 25.64 16.12 -27.41
CA LEU A 403 24.99 15.29 -28.42
C LEU A 403 24.94 13.83 -27.95
N PRO A 404 23.89 13.43 -27.24
CA PRO A 404 23.74 12.06 -26.82
C PRO A 404 23.08 11.20 -27.91
N PHE A 405 23.11 9.89 -27.70
CA PHE A 405 22.19 8.96 -28.36
C PHE A 405 20.89 8.87 -27.55
N ILE A 406 19.77 9.11 -28.23
CA ILE A 406 18.44 9.08 -27.60
C ILE A 406 17.68 7.87 -28.12
N ASP A 407 17.10 7.11 -27.22
CA ASP A 407 16.22 5.99 -27.50
C ASP A 407 14.83 6.32 -26.96
N VAL A 408 13.84 6.44 -27.85
CA VAL A 408 12.45 6.72 -27.47
C VAL A 408 11.66 5.43 -27.54
N GLU A 409 11.11 5.04 -26.41
CA GLU A 409 10.25 3.86 -26.25
C GLU A 409 8.78 4.31 -26.21
N PRO A 410 8.00 4.09 -27.30
CA PRO A 410 6.60 4.51 -27.35
C PRO A 410 5.79 4.00 -26.15
N GLY A 411 5.06 4.91 -25.48
CA GLY A 411 4.22 4.58 -24.32
C GLY A 411 4.95 4.33 -23.01
N THR A 412 6.30 4.37 -23.00
CA THR A 412 7.10 4.16 -21.79
C THR A 412 8.04 5.31 -21.45
N GLY A 413 8.40 6.12 -22.45
CA GLY A 413 9.25 7.30 -22.26
C GLY A 413 10.48 7.32 -23.18
N PHE A 414 11.64 7.76 -22.65
CA PHE A 414 12.88 7.82 -23.42
C PHE A 414 14.12 7.61 -22.55
N THR A 415 15.21 7.20 -23.19
CA THR A 415 16.53 7.04 -22.55
C THR A 415 17.57 7.91 -23.26
N VAL A 416 18.27 8.73 -22.50
CA VAL A 416 19.40 9.56 -22.94
C VAL A 416 20.70 8.85 -22.60
N ASN A 417 21.49 8.49 -23.61
CA ASN A 417 22.83 7.92 -23.47
C ASN A 417 23.86 9.04 -23.60
N LEU A 418 24.35 9.54 -22.49
CA LEU A 418 25.31 10.64 -22.44
C LEU A 418 26.66 10.23 -23.03
N PRO A 419 27.34 11.12 -23.76
CA PRO A 419 28.65 10.84 -24.36
C PRO A 419 29.72 10.60 -23.28
N ARG A 420 29.60 11.22 -22.12
CA ARG A 420 30.50 11.09 -21.00
C ARG A 420 29.70 10.76 -19.73
N ARG A 421 30.33 10.03 -18.81
CA ARG A 421 29.78 9.74 -17.48
C ARG A 421 29.71 11.03 -16.64
N VAL A 422 28.58 11.26 -15.97
CA VAL A 422 28.43 12.31 -14.97
C VAL A 422 29.08 11.80 -13.66
N VAL A 423 30.17 12.43 -13.27
CA VAL A 423 30.98 12.06 -12.09
C VAL A 423 31.41 13.27 -11.27
N GLN A 424 30.99 14.46 -11.66
CA GLN A 424 31.30 15.70 -10.96
C GLN A 424 30.18 16.01 -9.97
N ASP A 425 30.52 16.33 -8.73
CA ASP A 425 29.57 16.80 -7.74
C ASP A 425 29.01 18.17 -8.14
N GLY A 426 27.71 18.37 -7.91
CA GLY A 426 27.01 19.60 -8.26
C GLY A 426 26.63 19.70 -9.75
N SER A 427 26.84 18.64 -10.56
CA SER A 427 26.44 18.67 -11.97
C SER A 427 24.94 18.93 -12.13
N PHE A 428 24.61 19.73 -13.14
CA PHE A 428 23.25 20.11 -13.49
C PHE A 428 22.92 19.69 -14.92
N LEU A 429 21.85 18.93 -15.09
CA LEU A 429 21.41 18.46 -16.40
C LEU A 429 20.05 19.07 -16.74
N GLN A 430 19.89 19.47 -18.01
CA GLN A 430 18.61 19.90 -18.56
C GLN A 430 18.31 19.11 -19.83
N VAL A 431 17.06 18.65 -19.96
CA VAL A 431 16.54 17.96 -21.13
C VAL A 431 15.29 18.69 -21.61
N GLU A 432 15.35 19.27 -22.80
CA GLU A 432 14.23 19.92 -23.46
C GLU A 432 13.60 18.94 -24.46
N PHE A 433 12.29 18.70 -24.34
CA PHE A 433 11.56 17.77 -25.19
C PHE A 433 10.09 18.16 -25.31
N THR A 434 9.38 17.60 -26.31
CA THR A 434 7.94 17.75 -26.41
C THR A 434 7.23 16.47 -25.98
N ALA A 435 6.04 16.62 -25.40
CA ALA A 435 5.19 15.49 -25.03
C ALA A 435 3.70 15.86 -25.09
N THR A 436 2.86 14.85 -25.31
CA THR A 436 1.41 14.95 -25.28
C THR A 436 0.86 14.17 -24.07
N LEU A 437 0.03 14.84 -23.25
CA LEU A 437 -0.56 14.26 -22.05
C LEU A 437 -2.01 13.83 -22.31
N PHE A 438 -2.36 12.62 -21.87
CA PHE A 438 -3.71 12.07 -22.03
C PHE A 438 -4.44 11.86 -20.68
N HIS A 439 -3.72 11.90 -19.56
CA HIS A 439 -4.25 11.72 -18.21
C HIS A 439 -4.27 13.03 -17.43
N GLU A 440 -5.20 13.21 -16.51
CA GLU A 440 -5.32 14.43 -15.68
C GLU A 440 -4.04 14.75 -14.90
N ARG A 441 -3.31 13.70 -14.52
CA ARG A 441 -2.04 13.78 -13.81
C ARG A 441 -1.08 12.80 -14.47
N THR A 442 -0.05 13.33 -15.10
CA THR A 442 0.98 12.52 -15.74
C THR A 442 2.29 12.67 -15.00
N ARG A 443 2.85 11.55 -14.60
CA ARG A 443 4.13 11.50 -13.90
C ARG A 443 5.27 11.26 -14.87
N PHE A 444 6.41 11.90 -14.57
CA PHE A 444 7.70 11.69 -15.22
C PHE A 444 8.67 11.11 -14.17
N GLU A 445 8.89 9.80 -14.19
CA GLU A 445 9.88 9.15 -13.33
C GLU A 445 11.26 9.25 -13.98
N VAL A 446 12.19 9.87 -13.28
CA VAL A 446 13.55 10.11 -13.76
C VAL A 446 14.50 9.16 -13.04
N GLN A 447 15.27 8.38 -13.81
CA GLN A 447 16.22 7.41 -13.29
C GLN A 447 17.60 7.65 -13.89
N ALA A 448 18.62 7.76 -13.04
CA ALA A 448 20.02 7.69 -13.47
C ALA A 448 20.48 6.23 -13.45
N LEU A 449 21.08 5.76 -14.55
CA LEU A 449 21.53 4.38 -14.69
C LEU A 449 23.03 4.29 -14.94
N ASP A 450 23.66 3.38 -14.23
CA ASP A 450 25.05 2.95 -14.45
C ASP A 450 25.08 1.52 -14.97
N ARG A 451 25.23 1.38 -16.28
CA ARG A 451 25.39 0.08 -16.92
C ARG A 451 26.88 -0.19 -17.16
N ARG A 452 27.35 -1.32 -16.69
CA ARG A 452 28.72 -1.80 -16.91
C ARG A 452 28.70 -3.25 -17.34
N THR A 453 29.64 -3.60 -18.21
CA THR A 453 29.93 -4.99 -18.54
C THR A 453 31.24 -5.34 -17.87
N GLU A 454 31.23 -6.21 -16.88
CA GLU A 454 32.38 -6.73 -16.19
C GLU A 454 32.41 -8.24 -16.34
N GLU A 455 33.54 -8.79 -16.78
CA GLU A 455 33.74 -10.24 -16.97
C GLU A 455 32.66 -10.94 -17.83
N GLY A 456 32.04 -10.18 -18.78
CA GLY A 456 30.99 -10.68 -19.66
C GLY A 456 29.56 -10.60 -19.10
N GLU A 457 29.40 -10.18 -17.86
CA GLU A 457 28.10 -9.95 -17.23
C GLU A 457 27.69 -8.47 -17.29
N SER A 458 26.46 -8.21 -17.70
CA SER A 458 25.88 -6.85 -17.66
C SER A 458 25.35 -6.56 -16.27
N ARG A 459 25.95 -5.59 -15.57
CA ARG A 459 25.47 -5.09 -14.29
C ARG A 459 24.83 -3.72 -14.48
N VAL A 460 23.66 -3.56 -13.89
CA VAL A 460 22.91 -2.29 -13.94
C VAL A 460 22.64 -1.84 -12.51
N ALA A 461 23.13 -0.66 -12.18
CA ALA A 461 22.69 0.07 -11.00
C ALA A 461 21.79 1.22 -11.46
N TYR A 462 20.74 1.51 -10.71
CA TYR A 462 19.88 2.65 -10.97
C TYR A 462 19.55 3.41 -9.70
N GLN A 463 19.22 4.68 -9.85
CA GLN A 463 18.70 5.49 -8.76
C GLN A 463 17.62 6.41 -9.30
N VAL A 464 16.47 6.41 -8.65
CA VAL A 464 15.35 7.28 -9.00
C VAL A 464 15.56 8.65 -8.37
N ALA A 465 15.39 9.71 -9.17
CA ALA A 465 15.45 11.07 -8.67
C ALA A 465 14.22 11.38 -7.80
N ARG A 466 14.44 12.09 -6.71
CA ARG A 466 13.33 12.63 -5.91
C ARG A 466 12.77 13.90 -6.57
N PRO A 467 11.46 14.16 -6.49
CA PRO A 467 10.90 15.45 -6.84
C PRO A 467 11.52 16.55 -5.96
N ALA A 468 11.85 17.67 -6.56
CA ALA A 468 12.39 18.83 -5.85
C ALA A 468 11.99 20.13 -6.55
N ASP A 469 12.16 21.22 -5.84
CA ASP A 469 12.02 22.59 -6.32
C ASP A 469 13.44 23.08 -6.60
N ILE A 470 13.85 23.01 -7.87
CA ILE A 470 15.24 23.26 -8.28
C ILE A 470 15.40 24.71 -8.74
N ASP A 471 14.41 25.26 -9.42
CA ASP A 471 14.43 26.62 -9.96
C ASP A 471 14.01 27.68 -8.94
N GLY A 472 13.56 27.29 -7.73
CA GLY A 472 13.07 28.17 -6.68
C GLY A 472 11.65 28.70 -6.90
N GLU A 473 10.97 28.22 -7.93
CA GLU A 473 9.56 28.49 -8.17
C GLU A 473 8.69 27.50 -7.37
N PRO A 474 7.75 27.97 -6.53
CA PRO A 474 6.96 27.08 -5.70
C PRO A 474 6.23 25.98 -6.47
N GLY A 475 6.23 24.76 -5.91
CA GLY A 475 5.48 23.65 -6.45
C GLY A 475 6.28 22.74 -7.40
N GLY A 476 7.61 22.83 -7.41
CA GLY A 476 8.49 21.94 -8.17
C GLY A 476 8.15 20.47 -7.99
N GLY A 477 8.30 19.68 -9.05
CA GLY A 477 7.98 18.26 -8.99
C GLY A 477 8.07 17.55 -10.33
N LEU A 478 7.63 16.29 -10.33
CA LEU A 478 7.68 15.40 -11.48
C LEU A 478 6.28 14.96 -11.96
N VAL A 479 5.24 15.70 -11.57
CA VAL A 479 3.86 15.45 -11.98
C VAL A 479 3.30 16.69 -12.69
N VAL A 480 2.91 16.51 -13.93
CA VAL A 480 2.24 17.54 -14.74
C VAL A 480 0.73 17.28 -14.71
N ARG A 481 -0.05 18.35 -14.58
CA ARG A 481 -1.51 18.31 -14.54
C ARG A 481 -2.10 18.94 -15.80
N HIS A 482 -3.33 18.57 -16.13
CA HIS A 482 -4.09 19.36 -17.09
C HIS A 482 -4.49 20.69 -16.46
N GLY A 483 -4.37 21.79 -17.23
CA GLY A 483 -4.85 23.10 -16.81
C GLY A 483 -6.35 23.12 -16.52
N ALA A 484 -6.80 24.09 -15.71
CA ALA A 484 -8.15 24.17 -15.14
C ALA A 484 -9.32 24.24 -16.16
N ASP A 485 -9.07 24.53 -17.42
CA ASP A 485 -10.09 24.63 -18.49
C ASP A 485 -10.57 23.27 -19.03
N ALA A 486 -10.10 22.19 -18.45
CA ALA A 486 -10.31 20.83 -18.95
C ALA A 486 -11.57 20.15 -18.37
N ALA A 487 -12.76 20.69 -18.61
CA ALA A 487 -14.00 19.88 -18.60
C ALA A 487 -13.97 18.93 -19.82
N LEU A 488 -12.97 18.04 -19.88
CA LEU A 488 -12.66 17.25 -21.06
C LEU A 488 -13.56 16.04 -21.13
N SER A 489 -14.23 15.91 -22.30
CA SER A 489 -14.93 14.66 -22.62
C SER A 489 -13.91 13.55 -22.92
N LEU A 490 -14.30 12.30 -22.77
CA LEU A 490 -13.47 11.12 -23.10
C LEU A 490 -12.91 11.17 -24.53
N ILE A 491 -13.67 11.76 -25.47
CA ILE A 491 -13.26 11.95 -26.88
C ILE A 491 -13.03 13.43 -27.12
N SER A 492 -11.82 13.80 -27.48
CA SER A 492 -11.39 15.16 -27.82
C SER A 492 -10.76 15.21 -29.22
N ASN A 493 -10.57 16.40 -29.77
CA ASN A 493 -9.87 16.65 -31.03
C ASN A 493 -10.35 15.81 -32.23
N LEU A 494 -11.63 15.43 -32.27
CA LEU A 494 -12.18 14.66 -33.40
C LEU A 494 -12.14 15.49 -34.67
N ARG A 495 -11.42 15.01 -35.69
CA ARG A 495 -11.27 15.64 -37.01
C ARG A 495 -11.41 14.58 -38.08
N ALA A 496 -12.10 14.93 -39.17
CA ALA A 496 -12.08 14.17 -40.40
C ALA A 496 -10.92 14.68 -41.28
N ALA A 497 -10.15 13.77 -41.86
CA ALA A 497 -9.08 14.11 -42.78
C ALA A 497 -9.60 14.88 -44.01
N SER A 498 -10.79 14.48 -44.47
CA SER A 498 -11.56 15.19 -45.52
C SER A 498 -13.04 15.17 -45.18
N PRO A 499 -13.80 16.24 -45.46
CA PRO A 499 -15.25 16.25 -45.33
C PRO A 499 -15.97 15.40 -46.40
N VAL A 500 -15.28 15.10 -47.50
CA VAL A 500 -15.77 14.30 -48.63
C VAL A 500 -14.87 13.09 -48.82
N THR A 501 -15.48 11.94 -48.96
CA THR A 501 -14.82 10.65 -49.23
C THR A 501 -15.15 10.22 -50.64
N THR A 502 -14.11 9.83 -51.41
CA THR A 502 -14.23 9.45 -52.84
C THR A 502 -13.63 8.07 -53.07
N PRO A 503 -14.30 6.96 -52.69
CA PRO A 503 -13.74 5.61 -52.71
C PRO A 503 -13.66 5.05 -54.14
N ASN A 504 -12.83 5.65 -55.00
CA ASN A 504 -12.58 5.29 -56.38
C ASN A 504 -11.26 4.53 -56.59
N ALA A 505 -10.45 4.34 -55.54
CA ALA A 505 -9.16 3.68 -55.53
C ALA A 505 -8.04 4.44 -56.26
N ASP A 506 -8.12 5.78 -56.30
CA ASP A 506 -7.07 6.62 -56.85
C ASP A 506 -6.00 7.04 -55.81
N GLY A 507 -6.18 6.67 -54.55
CA GLY A 507 -5.29 6.98 -53.43
C GLY A 507 -5.60 8.33 -52.76
N VAL A 508 -6.66 9.06 -53.18
CA VAL A 508 -7.03 10.35 -52.62
C VAL A 508 -8.42 10.31 -52.02
N ASN A 509 -8.53 10.50 -50.72
CA ASN A 509 -9.80 10.47 -49.98
C ASN A 509 -10.64 9.18 -50.18
N ASP A 510 -9.99 8.07 -50.48
CA ASP A 510 -10.67 6.77 -50.67
C ASP A 510 -11.41 6.25 -49.43
N ARG A 511 -11.10 6.82 -48.26
CA ARG A 511 -11.69 6.44 -46.96
C ARG A 511 -12.03 7.68 -46.16
N LEU A 512 -13.11 7.60 -45.37
CA LEU A 512 -13.28 8.50 -44.26
C LEU A 512 -12.23 8.13 -43.21
N GLU A 513 -11.36 9.04 -42.87
CA GLU A 513 -10.40 8.89 -41.77
C GLU A 513 -10.73 9.90 -40.67
N LEU A 514 -11.04 9.40 -39.49
CA LEU A 514 -11.34 10.19 -38.31
C LEU A 514 -10.21 10.07 -37.32
N THR A 515 -9.44 11.14 -37.15
CA THR A 515 -8.44 11.23 -36.09
C THR A 515 -9.06 11.87 -34.85
N PHE A 516 -8.84 11.26 -33.70
CA PHE A 516 -9.38 11.72 -32.42
C PHE A 516 -8.42 11.35 -31.26
N THR A 517 -8.58 12.04 -30.14
CA THR A 517 -7.82 11.80 -28.92
C THR A 517 -8.72 11.25 -27.83
N LEU A 518 -8.31 10.13 -27.23
CA LEU A 518 -8.92 9.56 -26.04
C LEU A 518 -8.20 10.06 -24.80
N LEU A 519 -8.96 10.51 -23.81
CA LEU A 519 -8.46 11.08 -22.57
C LEU A 519 -9.00 10.30 -21.36
N LYS A 520 -8.25 10.33 -20.23
CA LYS A 520 -8.67 9.83 -18.91
C LYS A 520 -8.88 8.32 -18.78
N LEU A 521 -8.56 7.52 -19.78
CA LEU A 521 -8.70 6.06 -19.71
C LEU A 521 -7.47 5.46 -19.01
N MET A 522 -7.71 4.70 -17.94
CA MET A 522 -6.66 3.97 -17.21
C MET A 522 -6.37 2.60 -17.84
N GLU A 523 -7.38 1.99 -18.45
CA GLU A 523 -7.32 0.69 -19.10
C GLU A 523 -7.87 0.77 -20.53
N PRO A 524 -7.51 -0.18 -21.43
CA PRO A 524 -8.10 -0.25 -22.76
C PRO A 524 -9.60 -0.50 -22.68
N VAL A 525 -10.37 0.26 -23.45
CA VAL A 525 -11.82 0.14 -23.55
C VAL A 525 -12.24 -0.08 -25.00
N LYS A 526 -13.41 -0.65 -25.17
CA LYS A 526 -13.98 -0.92 -26.49
C LYS A 526 -14.42 0.37 -27.19
N LEU A 527 -14.01 0.52 -28.43
CA LEU A 527 -14.32 1.63 -29.32
C LEU A 527 -15.05 1.12 -30.56
N THR A 528 -16.04 1.87 -31.03
CA THR A 528 -16.77 1.53 -32.26
C THR A 528 -17.00 2.77 -33.11
N LEU A 529 -16.87 2.60 -34.44
CA LEU A 529 -17.32 3.58 -35.45
C LEU A 529 -18.49 2.96 -36.22
N ASP A 530 -19.68 3.46 -35.98
CA ASP A 530 -20.91 3.02 -36.66
C ASP A 530 -21.36 4.07 -37.69
N ILE A 531 -21.75 3.63 -38.89
CA ILE A 531 -22.21 4.49 -39.99
C ILE A 531 -23.74 4.27 -40.17
N PHE A 532 -24.43 5.37 -40.39
CA PHE A 532 -25.89 5.41 -40.56
C PHE A 532 -26.27 6.18 -41.81
N ALA A 533 -27.37 5.82 -42.41
CA ALA A 533 -28.06 6.65 -43.39
C ALA A 533 -28.62 7.91 -42.70
N VAL A 534 -28.91 8.96 -43.46
CA VAL A 534 -29.47 10.23 -42.92
C VAL A 534 -30.83 10.06 -42.22
N ASP A 535 -31.56 8.98 -42.51
CA ASP A 535 -32.79 8.61 -41.83
C ASP A 535 -32.57 7.90 -40.48
N GLY A 536 -31.31 7.70 -40.08
CA GLY A 536 -30.93 7.05 -38.84
C GLY A 536 -30.83 5.53 -38.91
N ARG A 537 -31.05 4.90 -40.05
CA ARG A 537 -30.92 3.46 -40.26
C ARG A 537 -29.43 3.06 -40.25
N PRO A 538 -29.00 2.08 -39.40
CA PRO A 538 -27.61 1.60 -39.36
C PRO A 538 -27.23 0.92 -40.68
N LEU A 539 -26.02 1.20 -41.18
CA LEU A 539 -25.48 0.64 -42.40
C LEU A 539 -24.37 -0.37 -42.12
N VAL A 540 -23.40 0.02 -41.33
CA VAL A 540 -22.25 -0.82 -41.03
C VAL A 540 -21.54 -0.35 -39.75
N ARG A 541 -20.97 -1.29 -39.02
CA ARG A 541 -19.88 -1.00 -38.08
C ARG A 541 -18.57 -1.00 -38.86
N ALA A 542 -18.08 0.19 -39.16
CA ALA A 542 -16.95 0.38 -40.05
C ALA A 542 -15.59 0.07 -39.37
N TRP A 543 -15.54 0.27 -38.03
CA TRP A 543 -14.31 0.04 -37.28
C TRP A 543 -14.65 -0.30 -35.83
N GLU A 544 -13.83 -1.19 -35.24
CA GLU A 544 -13.90 -1.59 -33.84
C GLU A 544 -12.49 -1.91 -33.34
N ALA A 545 -12.12 -1.42 -32.16
CA ALA A 545 -10.84 -1.71 -31.49
C ALA A 545 -10.96 -1.56 -29.99
N ASP A 546 -10.06 -2.23 -29.26
CA ASP A 546 -9.83 -1.98 -27.83
C ASP A 546 -8.57 -1.14 -27.69
N HIS A 547 -8.66 0.04 -27.03
CA HIS A 547 -7.54 0.95 -26.90
C HIS A 547 -7.64 1.80 -25.63
N GLY A 548 -6.46 2.10 -25.02
CA GLY A 548 -6.31 3.05 -23.91
C GLY A 548 -6.33 4.52 -24.36
N ALA A 549 -5.93 5.42 -23.46
CA ALA A 549 -5.77 6.83 -23.77
C ALA A 549 -4.68 7.03 -24.83
N GLY A 550 -4.89 8.00 -25.74
CA GLY A 550 -3.96 8.27 -26.85
C GLY A 550 -4.65 8.87 -28.07
N THR A 551 -3.87 9.12 -29.11
CA THR A 551 -4.38 9.60 -30.40
C THR A 551 -4.58 8.43 -31.37
N LEU A 552 -5.77 8.33 -31.97
CA LEU A 552 -6.22 7.22 -32.79
C LEU A 552 -6.80 7.69 -34.10
N THR A 553 -6.80 6.77 -35.09
CA THR A 553 -7.50 6.97 -36.36
C THR A 553 -8.44 5.80 -36.63
N ALA A 554 -9.71 6.10 -36.81
CA ALA A 554 -10.72 5.15 -37.28
C ALA A 554 -11.08 5.44 -38.73
N ALA A 555 -11.31 4.40 -39.53
CA ALA A 555 -11.57 4.58 -40.96
C ALA A 555 -12.81 3.84 -41.44
N TRP A 556 -13.47 4.38 -42.50
CA TRP A 556 -14.53 3.75 -43.26
C TRP A 556 -14.27 3.86 -44.77
N ASP A 557 -14.40 2.76 -45.46
CA ASP A 557 -14.07 2.61 -46.88
C ASP A 557 -15.27 2.80 -47.84
N GLY A 558 -16.42 3.29 -47.35
CA GLY A 558 -17.62 3.51 -48.17
C GLY A 558 -18.43 2.24 -48.48
N LEU A 559 -18.14 1.12 -47.76
CA LEU A 559 -18.90 -0.15 -47.94
C LEU A 559 -19.98 -0.31 -46.87
N ASP A 560 -21.06 -1.03 -47.24
CA ASP A 560 -22.09 -1.51 -46.30
C ASP A 560 -21.68 -2.84 -45.63
N SER A 561 -22.52 -3.35 -44.72
CA SER A 561 -22.27 -4.62 -44.03
C SER A 561 -22.21 -5.85 -44.95
N SER A 562 -22.66 -5.74 -46.22
CA SER A 562 -22.56 -6.79 -47.24
C SER A 562 -21.30 -6.65 -48.13
N GLY A 563 -20.45 -5.63 -47.89
CA GLY A 563 -19.26 -5.35 -48.69
C GLY A 563 -19.56 -4.61 -50.01
N ARG A 564 -20.78 -4.06 -50.20
CA ARG A 564 -21.15 -3.30 -51.38
C ARG A 564 -20.97 -1.82 -51.14
N ARG A 565 -20.54 -1.08 -52.19
CA ARG A 565 -20.46 0.39 -52.15
C ARG A 565 -21.83 0.99 -51.87
N VAL A 566 -21.89 1.91 -50.90
CA VAL A 566 -23.14 2.65 -50.63
C VAL A 566 -23.30 3.77 -51.67
N PRO A 567 -24.53 4.19 -52.03
CA PRO A 567 -24.76 5.27 -53.01
C PRO A 567 -24.11 6.58 -52.61
N PRO A 568 -23.73 7.45 -53.57
CA PRO A 568 -23.28 8.81 -53.25
C PRO A 568 -24.34 9.57 -52.44
N GLY A 569 -23.88 10.35 -51.46
CA GLY A 569 -24.77 11.12 -50.61
C GLY A 569 -24.17 11.42 -49.23
N LEU A 570 -25.01 11.91 -48.32
CA LEU A 570 -24.64 12.23 -46.95
C LEU A 570 -24.90 11.02 -46.04
N TYR A 571 -23.94 10.77 -45.14
CA TYR A 571 -24.01 9.72 -44.14
C TYR A 571 -23.68 10.29 -42.77
N LEU A 572 -24.25 9.69 -41.73
CA LEU A 572 -23.97 10.01 -40.35
C LEU A 572 -22.95 9.00 -39.80
N TYR A 573 -21.95 9.46 -39.08
CA TYR A 573 -21.09 8.58 -38.30
C TYR A 573 -21.27 8.82 -36.82
N GLU A 574 -21.12 7.75 -36.02
CA GLU A 574 -21.09 7.81 -34.56
C GLU A 574 -19.86 7.04 -34.06
N LEU A 575 -18.96 7.76 -33.43
CA LEU A 575 -17.84 7.21 -32.68
C LEU A 575 -18.25 7.04 -31.21
N ARG A 576 -18.14 5.82 -30.67
CA ARG A 576 -18.47 5.50 -29.28
C ARG A 576 -17.28 4.94 -28.53
N VAL A 577 -17.19 5.32 -27.25
CA VAL A 577 -16.25 4.78 -26.25
C VAL A 577 -17.09 4.11 -25.16
N HIS A 578 -16.86 2.84 -24.90
CA HIS A 578 -17.57 2.06 -23.88
C HIS A 578 -16.70 1.96 -22.62
N ALA A 579 -16.72 3.00 -21.77
CA ALA A 579 -16.01 3.05 -20.52
C ALA A 579 -16.94 2.71 -19.34
N ASP A 580 -16.36 2.23 -18.22
CA ASP A 580 -17.11 1.85 -17.01
C ASP A 580 -17.87 3.03 -16.39
N ASP A 581 -17.32 4.25 -16.48
CA ASP A 581 -17.92 5.50 -16.01
C ASP A 581 -19.00 6.06 -16.96
N GLY A 582 -19.34 5.35 -18.04
CA GLY A 582 -20.34 5.75 -19.01
C GLY A 582 -19.85 5.69 -20.46
N THR A 583 -20.78 5.91 -21.41
CA THR A 583 -20.47 5.87 -22.84
C THR A 583 -20.22 7.28 -23.37
N GLY A 584 -18.97 7.55 -23.74
CA GLY A 584 -18.61 8.73 -24.53
C GLY A 584 -19.06 8.57 -26.00
N ARG A 585 -19.65 9.59 -26.59
CA ARG A 585 -20.04 9.55 -28.03
C ARG A 585 -19.80 10.86 -28.74
N ARG A 586 -19.40 10.75 -30.02
CA ARG A 586 -19.31 11.87 -30.96
C ARG A 586 -19.97 11.50 -32.27
N ARG A 587 -20.68 12.42 -32.85
CA ARG A 587 -21.38 12.26 -34.13
C ARG A 587 -20.97 13.32 -35.14
N GLY A 588 -21.00 12.97 -36.38
CA GLY A 588 -20.76 13.90 -37.45
C GLY A 588 -21.37 13.42 -38.78
N VAL A 589 -21.11 14.17 -39.83
CA VAL A 589 -21.59 13.92 -41.17
C VAL A 589 -20.41 13.75 -42.10
N VAL A 590 -20.49 12.83 -43.03
CA VAL A 590 -19.53 12.67 -44.13
C VAL A 590 -20.30 12.65 -45.45
N GLU A 591 -19.77 13.26 -46.46
CA GLU A 591 -20.25 13.18 -47.83
C GLU A 591 -19.47 12.10 -48.58
N LEU A 592 -20.19 11.24 -49.29
CA LEU A 592 -19.64 10.25 -50.19
C LEU A 592 -19.89 10.67 -51.63
N ALA A 593 -18.85 10.78 -52.45
CA ALA A 593 -18.94 11.07 -53.87
C ALA A 593 -18.08 10.04 -54.64
N TYR A 594 -18.39 9.85 -55.94
CA TYR A 594 -17.61 8.94 -56.81
C TYR A 594 -17.15 9.67 -58.05
#